data_818e421ad824ce29fceeef3cb754dddc
#
_entry.id   818e421ad824ce29fceeef3cb754dddc
#
_cell.length_a   1.000
_cell.length_b   1.000
_cell.length_c   1.000
_cell.angle_alpha   90.00
_cell.angle_beta   90.00
_cell.angle_gamma   90.00
#
_symmetry.space_group_name_H-M   'P 1'
#
loop_
_entity.id
_entity.type
_entity.pdbx_description
1 polymer ?
#
loop_
_entity_poly.entity_id
_entity_poly.type
_entity_poly.pdbx_seq_one_letter_code
_entity_poly.pdbx_strand_id
1 'polypeptide(L)'
;RKRLAEIQIQLLEAGAIGVGWGIAFPHPDRMGGDAEFAEALSYSPSVLPLFETNNNQYPKTTGTVIMGEDIGGYQTQGVLNNIEELSAVSNEGIAVAQTDVDGLIRRLPLLMRTPDGWISAYGTEVLKVLLNSSTYIIKTNENGIEEIIVQGLPPIPVDSLGRKWISWVDTPETTLQEMDVEGTFVFIGVT
;
A
#
# COMPACT_ATOMS: atom_id res chain seq x y z
N ARG A 1 15.62 14.18 -2.82
CA ARG A 1 15.22 12.83 -3.33
C ARG A 1 16.33 12.06 -4.00
N LYS A 2 17.38 12.71 -4.48
CA LYS A 2 18.55 12.00 -5.04
C LYS A 2 19.09 10.92 -4.11
N ARG A 3 19.22 11.22 -2.79
CA ARG A 3 19.66 10.21 -1.82
C ARG A 3 18.68 9.03 -1.69
N LEU A 4 17.36 9.25 -1.87
CA LEU A 4 16.37 8.16 -1.87
C LEU A 4 16.53 7.28 -3.11
N ALA A 5 16.82 7.87 -4.26
CA ALA A 5 17.14 7.12 -5.48
C ALA A 5 18.38 6.22 -5.28
N GLU A 6 19.45 6.77 -4.69
CA GLU A 6 20.65 5.98 -4.37
C GLU A 6 20.34 4.82 -3.42
N ILE A 7 19.52 5.05 -2.37
CA ILE A 7 19.09 4.00 -1.44
C ILE A 7 18.28 2.92 -2.17
N GLN A 8 17.33 3.30 -3.02
CA GLN A 8 16.56 2.36 -3.83
C GLN A 8 17.48 1.45 -4.65
N ILE A 9 18.43 2.02 -5.35
CA ILE A 9 19.39 1.27 -6.17
C ILE A 9 20.27 0.37 -5.31
N GLN A 10 20.81 0.85 -4.19
CA GLN A 10 21.62 0.05 -3.27
C GLN A 10 20.85 -1.18 -2.73
N LEU A 11 19.56 -1.04 -2.41
CA LEU A 11 18.74 -2.15 -1.97
C LEU A 11 18.55 -3.20 -3.08
N LEU A 12 18.35 -2.76 -4.31
CA LEU A 12 18.22 -3.67 -5.45
C LEU A 12 19.52 -4.38 -5.77
N GLU A 13 20.65 -3.68 -5.73
CA GLU A 13 21.98 -4.27 -5.89
C GLU A 13 22.30 -5.30 -4.78
N ALA A 14 21.76 -5.09 -3.57
CA ALA A 14 21.83 -6.04 -2.45
C ALA A 14 20.82 -7.21 -2.55
N GLY A 15 20.05 -7.29 -3.64
CA GLY A 15 19.15 -8.42 -3.92
C GLY A 15 17.73 -8.27 -3.40
N ALA A 16 17.28 -7.09 -2.96
CA ALA A 16 15.89 -6.85 -2.61
C ALA A 16 14.97 -7.05 -3.81
N ILE A 17 13.83 -7.75 -3.62
CA ILE A 17 12.86 -8.03 -4.69
C ILE A 17 11.82 -6.92 -4.85
N GLY A 18 11.79 -5.94 -3.97
CA GLY A 18 10.94 -4.77 -4.02
C GLY A 18 11.09 -3.91 -2.77
N VAL A 19 10.61 -2.68 -2.83
CA VAL A 19 10.76 -1.70 -1.76
C VAL A 19 9.44 -1.01 -1.46
N GLY A 20 9.07 -1.00 -0.19
CA GLY A 20 7.96 -0.24 0.36
C GLY A 20 8.46 1.01 1.09
N TRP A 21 8.03 2.18 0.68
CA TRP A 21 8.40 3.43 1.32
C TRP A 21 7.35 3.84 2.36
N GLY A 22 7.77 4.23 3.54
CA GLY A 22 6.91 4.79 4.60
C GLY A 22 6.78 6.32 4.52
N ILE A 23 7.07 6.90 3.36
CA ILE A 23 7.11 8.35 3.13
C ILE A 23 6.23 8.68 1.92
N ALA A 24 5.29 9.63 2.06
CA ALA A 24 4.56 10.21 0.93
C ALA A 24 5.27 11.44 0.37
N PHE A 25 5.04 11.69 -0.91
CA PHE A 25 5.71 12.75 -1.68
C PHE A 25 4.67 13.67 -2.35
N PRO A 26 3.90 14.48 -1.58
CA PRO A 26 2.80 15.26 -2.13
C PRO A 26 3.24 16.53 -2.88
N HIS A 27 4.50 16.91 -2.78
CA HIS A 27 5.04 18.11 -3.43
C HIS A 27 6.32 17.81 -4.18
N PRO A 28 6.60 18.50 -5.29
CA PRO A 28 7.89 18.41 -5.97
C PRO A 28 9.07 18.75 -5.06
N ASP A 29 10.19 18.10 -5.29
CA ASP A 29 11.41 18.36 -4.56
C ASP A 29 12.03 19.71 -4.98
N ARG A 30 12.15 20.64 -4.04
CA ARG A 30 12.75 21.96 -4.29
C ARG A 30 14.23 21.92 -4.69
N MET A 31 14.91 20.83 -4.34
CA MET A 31 16.33 20.61 -4.66
C MET A 31 16.50 19.81 -5.95
N GLY A 32 15.40 19.41 -6.59
CA GLY A 32 15.38 18.46 -7.69
C GLY A 32 15.61 17.03 -7.19
N GLY A 33 15.52 16.06 -8.09
CA GLY A 33 15.72 14.64 -7.78
C GLY A 33 14.45 13.82 -7.87
N ASP A 34 13.35 14.41 -8.32
CA ASP A 34 12.10 13.68 -8.59
C ASP A 34 12.28 12.69 -9.74
N ALA A 35 12.89 13.15 -10.83
CA ALA A 35 13.15 12.33 -12.01
C ALA A 35 14.09 11.16 -11.70
N GLU A 36 15.19 11.42 -11.00
CA GLU A 36 16.14 10.37 -10.60
C GLU A 36 15.48 9.36 -9.65
N PHE A 37 14.60 9.82 -8.75
CA PHE A 37 13.90 8.92 -7.85
C PHE A 37 12.79 8.13 -8.57
N ALA A 38 12.07 8.75 -9.50
CA ALA A 38 11.11 8.06 -10.36
C ALA A 38 11.78 6.97 -11.20
N GLU A 39 12.94 7.27 -11.79
CA GLU A 39 13.74 6.30 -12.52
C GLU A 39 14.13 5.11 -11.62
N ALA A 40 14.65 5.38 -10.42
CA ALA A 40 15.05 4.34 -9.48
C ALA A 40 13.86 3.46 -9.03
N LEU A 41 12.67 4.06 -8.79
CA LEU A 41 11.45 3.32 -8.46
C LEU A 41 10.99 2.39 -9.59
N SER A 42 11.26 2.74 -10.84
CA SER A 42 10.85 1.95 -12.01
C SER A 42 11.63 0.64 -12.19
N TYR A 43 12.78 0.49 -11.55
CA TYR A 43 13.63 -0.70 -11.71
C TYR A 43 13.15 -1.92 -10.94
N SER A 44 12.23 -1.76 -9.97
CA SER A 44 11.67 -2.88 -9.21
C SER A 44 10.26 -2.57 -8.73
N PRO A 45 9.51 -3.58 -8.31
CA PRO A 45 8.25 -3.35 -7.61
C PRO A 45 8.44 -2.43 -6.42
N SER A 46 7.90 -1.19 -6.53
CA SER A 46 7.96 -0.18 -5.47
C SER A 46 6.55 0.22 -5.05
N VAL A 47 6.34 0.40 -3.75
CA VAL A 47 5.04 0.81 -3.20
C VAL A 47 5.21 2.08 -2.37
N LEU A 48 4.46 3.12 -2.73
CA LEU A 48 4.38 4.39 -2.01
C LEU A 48 3.10 4.46 -1.18
N PRO A 49 3.15 5.06 0.02
CA PRO A 49 1.95 5.26 0.81
C PRO A 49 1.16 6.47 0.31
N LEU A 50 -0.15 6.36 0.47
CA LEU A 50 -1.10 7.46 0.45
C LEU A 50 -1.62 7.62 1.87
N PHE A 51 -1.80 8.84 2.35
CA PHE A 51 -2.36 9.08 3.68
C PHE A 51 -3.78 9.60 3.58
N GLU A 52 -4.67 9.04 4.40
CA GLU A 52 -6.08 9.45 4.43
C GLU A 52 -6.23 10.91 4.87
N THR A 53 -7.07 11.66 4.17
CA THR A 53 -7.41 13.05 4.44
C THR A 53 -8.88 13.32 4.09
N ASN A 54 -9.38 14.52 4.41
CA ASN A 54 -10.74 14.96 4.11
C ASN A 54 -10.77 15.95 2.93
N ASN A 55 -10.02 15.66 1.87
CA ASN A 55 -9.85 16.61 0.75
C ASN A 55 -10.68 16.25 -0.49
N ASN A 56 -11.42 15.13 -0.47
CA ASN A 56 -12.18 14.62 -1.62
C ASN A 56 -11.33 14.38 -2.88
N GLN A 57 -10.03 14.13 -2.71
CA GLN A 57 -9.14 13.73 -3.79
C GLN A 57 -8.87 12.24 -3.67
N TYR A 58 -8.98 11.54 -4.78
CA TYR A 58 -8.82 10.09 -4.83
C TYR A 58 -7.75 9.73 -5.85
N PRO A 59 -6.91 8.71 -5.56
CA PRO A 59 -5.97 8.17 -6.53
C PRO A 59 -6.71 7.27 -7.53
N LYS A 60 -5.96 6.75 -8.48
CA LYS A 60 -6.47 5.75 -9.40
C LYS A 60 -6.96 4.51 -8.63
N THR A 61 -8.15 4.04 -8.98
CA THR A 61 -8.73 2.83 -8.36
C THR A 61 -7.97 1.57 -8.76
N THR A 62 -7.92 0.60 -7.85
CA THR A 62 -7.37 -0.73 -8.15
C THR A 62 -8.41 -1.61 -8.84
N GLY A 63 -7.94 -2.57 -9.64
CA GLY A 63 -8.84 -3.55 -10.27
C GLY A 63 -9.55 -4.40 -9.20
N THR A 64 -10.88 -4.48 -9.29
CA THR A 64 -11.71 -5.28 -8.37
C THR A 64 -12.79 -6.03 -9.13
N VAL A 65 -13.09 -7.24 -8.67
CA VAL A 65 -14.24 -8.04 -9.09
C VAL A 65 -15.08 -8.30 -7.85
N ILE A 66 -16.37 -7.96 -7.91
CA ILE A 66 -17.31 -8.18 -6.79
C ILE A 66 -18.13 -9.44 -7.07
N MET A 67 -18.10 -10.36 -6.11
CA MET A 67 -18.91 -11.59 -6.11
C MET A 67 -20.02 -11.43 -5.06
N GLY A 68 -21.23 -11.12 -5.52
CA GLY A 68 -22.37 -10.79 -4.70
C GLY A 68 -22.85 -9.36 -4.96
N GLU A 69 -23.52 -8.74 -4.00
CA GLU A 69 -23.96 -7.35 -4.09
C GLU A 69 -22.84 -6.38 -3.74
N ASP A 70 -22.79 -5.23 -4.42
CA ASP A 70 -21.80 -4.19 -4.15
C ASP A 70 -22.17 -3.37 -2.91
N ILE A 71 -22.03 -3.98 -1.75
CA ILE A 71 -22.39 -3.42 -0.44
C ILE A 71 -21.20 -3.50 0.53
N GLY A 72 -21.24 -2.67 1.55
CA GLY A 72 -20.23 -2.63 2.61
C GLY A 72 -18.96 -1.89 2.20
N GLY A 73 -17.92 -2.09 3.01
CA GLY A 73 -16.60 -1.51 2.82
C GLY A 73 -16.35 -0.24 3.63
N TYR A 74 -15.11 -0.09 4.06
CA TYR A 74 -14.63 1.13 4.69
C TYR A 74 -14.51 2.24 3.65
N GLN A 75 -15.13 3.39 3.92
CA GLN A 75 -15.12 4.54 3.00
C GLN A 75 -14.03 5.54 3.42
N THR A 76 -13.17 5.91 2.47
CA THR A 76 -12.25 7.04 2.66
C THR A 76 -12.87 8.34 2.15
N GLN A 77 -12.52 9.45 2.80
CA GLN A 77 -12.96 10.80 2.41
C GLN A 77 -11.96 11.51 1.50
N GLY A 78 -10.89 10.85 1.15
CA GLY A 78 -9.85 11.35 0.27
C GLY A 78 -8.46 10.98 0.77
N VAL A 79 -7.46 11.26 -0.04
CA VAL A 79 -6.07 10.96 0.27
C VAL A 79 -5.13 12.10 -0.10
N LEU A 80 -3.99 12.12 0.56
CA LEU A 80 -2.85 12.91 0.16
C LEU A 80 -2.09 12.12 -0.91
N ASN A 81 -2.22 12.53 -2.17
CA ASN A 81 -1.57 11.88 -3.30
C ASN A 81 -0.06 12.20 -3.36
N ASN A 82 0.71 11.28 -3.91
CA ASN A 82 2.06 11.58 -4.34
C ASN A 82 2.05 12.42 -5.63
N ILE A 83 3.18 13.03 -5.98
CA ILE A 83 3.31 13.73 -7.28
C ILE A 83 3.16 12.73 -8.42
N GLU A 84 2.59 13.18 -9.54
CA GLU A 84 2.28 12.33 -10.70
C GLU A 84 3.50 11.59 -11.24
N GLU A 85 4.67 12.24 -11.23
CA GLU A 85 5.92 11.68 -11.70
C GLU A 85 6.33 10.39 -10.96
N LEU A 86 6.05 10.31 -9.65
CA LEU A 86 6.32 9.11 -8.83
C LEU A 86 5.16 8.11 -8.91
N SER A 87 3.91 8.58 -8.88
CA SER A 87 2.72 7.72 -9.00
C SER A 87 2.66 6.97 -10.33
N ALA A 88 3.21 7.54 -11.40
CA ALA A 88 3.22 6.92 -12.72
C ALA A 88 4.10 5.67 -12.81
N VAL A 89 5.10 5.53 -11.94
CA VAL A 89 6.11 4.46 -11.97
C VAL A 89 6.11 3.56 -10.75
N SER A 90 5.28 3.84 -9.76
CA SER A 90 5.16 3.06 -8.52
C SER A 90 3.73 2.53 -8.34
N ASN A 91 3.57 1.58 -7.44
CA ASN A 91 2.28 1.18 -6.91
C ASN A 91 1.94 2.05 -5.69
N GLU A 92 0.67 2.23 -5.41
CA GLU A 92 0.23 3.07 -4.31
C GLU A 92 -0.84 2.39 -3.48
N GLY A 93 -0.73 2.52 -2.15
CA GLY A 93 -1.72 1.99 -1.22
C GLY A 93 -1.94 2.92 -0.04
N ILE A 94 -3.16 2.95 0.51
CA ILE A 94 -3.49 3.85 1.61
C ILE A 94 -2.93 3.29 2.92
N ALA A 95 -2.02 4.03 3.53
CA ALA A 95 -1.56 3.78 4.89
C ALA A 95 -2.60 4.38 5.86
N VAL A 96 -3.49 3.53 6.35
CA VAL A 96 -4.55 3.90 7.28
C VAL A 96 -4.30 3.28 8.64
N ALA A 97 -4.50 4.08 9.68
CA ALA A 97 -4.47 3.64 11.06
C ALA A 97 -5.74 4.13 11.76
N GLN A 98 -6.82 3.35 11.68
CA GLN A 98 -8.05 3.68 12.36
C GLN A 98 -8.06 3.07 13.77
N THR A 99 -8.24 3.92 14.76
CA THR A 99 -8.39 3.48 16.15
C THR A 99 -9.81 3.04 16.45
N ASP A 100 -9.96 2.02 17.29
CA ASP A 100 -11.23 1.71 17.96
C ASP A 100 -11.57 2.81 18.99
N VAL A 101 -12.76 2.76 19.58
CA VAL A 101 -13.26 3.78 20.55
C VAL A 101 -12.36 4.00 21.77
N ASP A 102 -11.48 3.05 22.09
CA ASP A 102 -10.52 3.13 23.18
C ASP A 102 -9.12 3.62 22.75
N GLY A 103 -8.98 4.06 21.49
CA GLY A 103 -7.73 4.59 20.94
C GLY A 103 -6.74 3.53 20.46
N LEU A 104 -7.08 2.24 20.53
CA LEU A 104 -6.20 1.17 20.05
C LEU A 104 -6.51 0.78 18.61
N ILE A 105 -5.46 0.50 17.83
CA ILE A 105 -5.58 -0.01 16.48
C ILE A 105 -5.60 -1.53 16.53
N ARG A 106 -6.71 -2.16 16.19
CA ARG A 106 -6.87 -3.62 16.19
C ARG A 106 -7.17 -4.19 14.83
N ARG A 107 -7.73 -3.40 13.96
CA ARG A 107 -8.19 -3.82 12.63
C ARG A 107 -7.78 -2.80 11.60
N LEU A 108 -7.40 -3.30 10.42
CA LEU A 108 -7.09 -2.47 9.27
C LEU A 108 -7.98 -2.89 8.09
N PRO A 109 -8.55 -1.93 7.33
CA PRO A 109 -9.21 -2.25 6.08
C PRO A 109 -8.17 -2.78 5.09
N LEU A 110 -8.50 -3.81 4.33
CA LEU A 110 -7.67 -4.32 3.26
C LEU A 110 -7.88 -3.56 1.95
N LEU A 111 -9.12 -3.15 1.72
CA LEU A 111 -9.54 -2.30 0.61
C LEU A 111 -10.41 -1.17 1.16
N MET A 112 -10.35 -0.01 0.52
CA MET A 112 -11.18 1.15 0.88
C MET A 112 -12.00 1.58 -0.31
N ARG A 113 -13.24 1.98 -0.01
CA ARG A 113 -14.20 2.42 -1.01
C ARG A 113 -14.08 3.92 -1.26
N THR A 114 -14.14 4.30 -2.52
CA THR A 114 -14.22 5.68 -3.01
C THR A 114 -15.48 5.85 -3.87
N PRO A 115 -15.86 7.07 -4.27
CA PRO A 115 -16.95 7.26 -5.22
C PRO A 115 -16.73 6.56 -6.57
N ASP A 116 -15.48 6.38 -6.99
CA ASP A 116 -15.11 5.84 -8.30
C ASP A 116 -14.76 4.35 -8.29
N GLY A 117 -14.71 3.72 -7.09
CA GLY A 117 -14.37 2.30 -6.96
C GLY A 117 -13.56 2.00 -5.69
N TRP A 118 -12.61 1.10 -5.79
CA TRP A 118 -11.84 0.61 -4.66
C TRP A 118 -10.36 0.98 -4.76
N ILE A 119 -9.75 1.21 -3.60
CA ILE A 119 -8.31 1.45 -3.45
C ILE A 119 -7.78 0.47 -2.42
N SER A 120 -6.61 -0.08 -2.65
CA SER A 120 -5.95 -0.99 -1.71
C SER A 120 -5.34 -0.25 -0.52
N ALA A 121 -5.37 -0.89 0.65
CA ALA A 121 -4.50 -0.50 1.73
C ALA A 121 -3.05 -0.80 1.39
N TYR A 122 -2.12 -0.07 2.00
CA TYR A 122 -0.68 -0.16 1.70
C TYR A 122 -0.13 -1.59 1.79
N GLY A 123 -0.40 -2.29 2.90
CA GLY A 123 0.05 -3.67 3.06
C GLY A 123 -0.58 -4.64 2.06
N THR A 124 -1.84 -4.41 1.68
CA THR A 124 -2.54 -5.24 0.69
C THR A 124 -1.99 -4.99 -0.72
N GLU A 125 -1.61 -3.75 -1.03
CA GLU A 125 -0.94 -3.44 -2.29
C GLU A 125 0.43 -4.11 -2.39
N VAL A 126 1.22 -4.13 -1.31
CA VAL A 126 2.48 -4.87 -1.25
C VAL A 126 2.27 -6.36 -1.55
N LEU A 127 1.25 -6.99 -0.95
CA LEU A 127 0.92 -8.39 -1.24
C LEU A 127 0.56 -8.61 -2.71
N LYS A 128 -0.26 -7.73 -3.29
CA LYS A 128 -0.64 -7.78 -4.71
C LYS A 128 0.58 -7.71 -5.63
N VAL A 129 1.49 -6.79 -5.34
CA VAL A 129 2.73 -6.57 -6.09
C VAL A 129 3.65 -7.80 -6.00
N LEU A 130 3.87 -8.32 -4.81
CA LEU A 130 4.70 -9.52 -4.58
C LEU A 130 4.17 -10.76 -5.29
N LEU A 131 2.85 -10.89 -5.38
CA LEU A 131 2.20 -12.02 -6.04
C LEU A 131 1.98 -11.81 -7.54
N ASN A 132 2.44 -10.68 -8.07
CA ASN A 132 2.19 -10.28 -9.46
C ASN A 132 0.70 -10.38 -9.84
N SER A 133 -0.17 -10.01 -8.90
CA SER A 133 -1.62 -10.00 -9.09
C SER A 133 -2.06 -8.64 -9.62
N SER A 134 -3.09 -8.61 -10.45
CA SER A 134 -3.62 -7.36 -11.02
C SER A 134 -4.96 -6.93 -10.42
N THR A 135 -5.64 -7.84 -9.70
CA THR A 135 -7.04 -7.66 -9.35
C THR A 135 -7.33 -8.30 -7.98
N TYR A 136 -8.20 -7.65 -7.23
CA TYR A 136 -8.81 -8.20 -6.02
C TYR A 136 -10.19 -8.77 -6.31
N ILE A 137 -10.57 -9.84 -5.63
CA ILE A 137 -11.94 -10.33 -5.61
C ILE A 137 -12.52 -10.01 -4.24
N ILE A 138 -13.66 -9.33 -4.22
CA ILE A 138 -14.41 -8.99 -3.02
C ILE A 138 -15.66 -9.86 -3.00
N LYS A 139 -15.74 -10.77 -2.03
CA LYS A 139 -16.91 -11.60 -1.84
C LYS A 139 -17.80 -10.97 -0.77
N THR A 140 -19.07 -10.79 -1.09
CA THR A 140 -20.07 -10.16 -0.23
C THR A 140 -21.23 -11.11 0.06
N ASN A 141 -21.90 -10.86 1.18
CA ASN A 141 -23.17 -11.47 1.55
C ASN A 141 -24.14 -10.36 2.01
N GLU A 142 -25.33 -10.71 2.48
CA GLU A 142 -26.37 -9.76 2.95
C GLU A 142 -25.91 -8.79 4.06
N ASN A 143 -24.82 -9.10 4.77
CA ASN A 143 -24.29 -8.30 5.88
C ASN A 143 -23.11 -7.40 5.48
N GLY A 144 -22.61 -7.52 4.24
CA GLY A 144 -21.45 -6.77 3.75
C GLY A 144 -20.33 -7.65 3.20
N ILE A 145 -19.09 -7.25 3.36
CA ILE A 145 -17.93 -8.02 2.87
C ILE A 145 -17.73 -9.24 3.76
N GLU A 146 -17.45 -10.39 3.16
CA GLU A 146 -17.16 -11.65 3.83
C GLU A 146 -15.67 -12.00 3.71
N GLU A 147 -15.13 -11.92 2.50
CA GLU A 147 -13.76 -12.29 2.17
C GLU A 147 -13.17 -11.35 1.12
N ILE A 148 -11.87 -11.15 1.20
CA ILE A 148 -11.07 -10.52 0.15
C ILE A 148 -10.05 -11.53 -0.34
N ILE A 149 -9.94 -11.68 -1.67
CA ILE A 149 -9.06 -12.64 -2.30
C ILE A 149 -8.03 -11.89 -3.14
N VAL A 150 -6.76 -12.18 -2.89
CA VAL A 150 -5.63 -11.81 -3.74
C VAL A 150 -5.18 -13.08 -4.44
N GLN A 151 -5.05 -13.05 -5.75
CA GLN A 151 -4.63 -14.22 -6.50
C GLN A 151 -3.29 -14.74 -5.98
N GLY A 152 -3.22 -16.03 -5.68
CA GLY A 152 -2.03 -16.67 -5.10
C GLY A 152 -2.10 -16.82 -3.57
N LEU A 153 -3.11 -16.28 -2.90
CA LEU A 153 -3.36 -16.48 -1.47
C LEU A 153 -4.70 -17.18 -1.22
N PRO A 154 -4.83 -17.88 -0.09
CA PRO A 154 -6.14 -18.29 0.40
C PRO A 154 -7.06 -17.07 0.63
N PRO A 155 -8.39 -17.23 0.53
CA PRO A 155 -9.33 -16.18 0.86
C PRO A 155 -9.07 -15.62 2.27
N ILE A 156 -9.05 -14.30 2.38
CA ILE A 156 -8.79 -13.59 3.63
C ILE A 156 -10.14 -13.21 4.25
N PRO A 157 -10.57 -13.86 5.33
CA PRO A 157 -11.81 -13.49 6.02
C PRO A 157 -11.65 -12.14 6.70
N VAL A 158 -12.68 -11.30 6.56
CA VAL A 158 -12.74 -9.92 7.06
C VAL A 158 -14.09 -9.65 7.73
N ASP A 159 -14.21 -8.52 8.42
CA ASP A 159 -15.52 -8.06 8.89
C ASP A 159 -16.31 -7.41 7.74
N SER A 160 -17.59 -7.07 8.01
CA SER A 160 -18.51 -6.49 7.02
C SER A 160 -18.02 -5.18 6.37
N LEU A 161 -17.03 -4.53 6.96
CA LEU A 161 -16.37 -3.35 6.42
C LEU A 161 -15.07 -3.67 5.67
N GLY A 162 -14.71 -4.95 5.50
CA GLY A 162 -13.48 -5.36 4.83
C GLY A 162 -12.23 -5.21 5.67
N ARG A 163 -12.36 -5.21 7.03
CA ARG A 163 -11.24 -5.03 7.94
C ARG A 163 -10.76 -6.37 8.49
N LYS A 164 -9.45 -6.52 8.58
CA LYS A 164 -8.75 -7.68 9.17
C LYS A 164 -8.20 -7.33 10.55
N TRP A 165 -8.31 -8.25 11.50
CA TRP A 165 -7.60 -8.16 12.77
C TRP A 165 -6.10 -8.19 12.57
N ILE A 166 -5.37 -7.31 13.24
CA ILE A 166 -3.91 -7.24 13.22
C ILE A 166 -3.35 -8.35 14.10
N SER A 167 -2.41 -9.11 13.56
CA SER A 167 -1.53 -9.98 14.36
C SER A 167 -0.21 -9.25 14.52
N TRP A 168 0.06 -8.79 15.74
CA TRP A 168 1.31 -8.11 16.05
C TRP A 168 2.42 -9.16 16.14
N VAL A 169 3.47 -8.96 15.35
CA VAL A 169 4.67 -9.79 15.32
C VAL A 169 5.89 -8.89 15.33
N ASP A 170 6.97 -9.35 15.95
CA ASP A 170 8.24 -8.65 15.83
C ASP A 170 8.75 -8.76 14.40
N THR A 171 9.07 -7.62 13.79
CA THR A 171 9.63 -7.54 12.45
C THR A 171 11.13 -7.31 12.57
N PRO A 172 11.98 -8.05 11.84
CA PRO A 172 13.41 -7.79 11.84
C PRO A 172 13.69 -6.37 11.33
N GLU A 173 14.48 -5.63 12.09
CA GLU A 173 14.96 -4.30 11.72
C GLU A 173 16.47 -4.35 11.51
N THR A 174 16.94 -3.63 10.50
CA THR A 174 18.37 -3.53 10.18
C THR A 174 18.69 -2.13 9.64
N THR A 175 19.97 -1.83 9.59
CA THR A 175 20.46 -0.58 8.97
C THR A 175 20.98 -0.85 7.57
N LEU A 176 21.06 0.19 6.75
CA LEU A 176 21.62 0.10 5.38
C LEU A 176 23.06 -0.48 5.31
N GLN A 177 23.79 -0.46 6.43
CA GLN A 177 25.18 -0.92 6.49
C GLN A 177 25.32 -2.41 6.84
N GLU A 178 24.27 -3.01 7.41
CA GLU A 178 24.28 -4.39 7.95
C GLU A 178 23.26 -5.30 7.25
N MET A 179 22.75 -4.84 6.07
CA MET A 179 21.63 -5.54 5.43
C MET A 179 22.06 -6.82 4.73
N ASP A 180 21.37 -7.91 5.03
CA ASP A 180 21.18 -9.03 4.14
C ASP A 180 19.72 -9.00 3.68
N VAL A 181 19.46 -8.50 2.48
CA VAL A 181 18.12 -8.28 1.93
C VAL A 181 17.86 -9.12 0.69
N GLU A 182 18.72 -10.07 0.38
CA GLU A 182 18.57 -10.94 -0.79
C GLU A 182 17.23 -11.68 -0.75
N GLY A 183 16.44 -11.55 -1.80
CA GLY A 183 15.13 -12.20 -1.93
C GLY A 183 14.04 -11.63 -1.01
N THR A 184 14.27 -10.49 -0.33
CA THR A 184 13.29 -9.88 0.58
C THR A 184 12.62 -8.65 -0.01
N PHE A 185 11.39 -8.36 0.46
CA PHE A 185 10.75 -7.08 0.26
C PHE A 185 11.09 -6.17 1.45
N VAL A 186 11.71 -5.04 1.16
CA VAL A 186 12.24 -4.13 2.18
C VAL A 186 11.26 -2.98 2.44
N PHE A 187 10.98 -2.71 3.70
CA PHE A 187 10.25 -1.51 4.10
C PHE A 187 11.21 -0.46 4.64
N ILE A 188 11.12 0.76 4.10
CA ILE A 188 11.88 1.92 4.58
C ILE A 188 10.93 2.79 5.39
N GLY A 189 11.18 2.88 6.69
CA GLY A 189 10.44 3.74 7.62
C GLY A 189 11.31 4.88 8.12
N VAL A 190 10.66 5.88 8.74
CA VAL A 190 11.30 6.92 9.55
C VAL A 190 11.01 6.57 11.01
N THR A 191 12.05 6.43 11.80
CA THR A 191 11.96 6.25 13.27
C THR A 191 11.96 7.58 13.99
#